data_c7dfe19af9ce9d9074919a7e345a9f47
#
_entry.id   c7dfe19af9ce9d9074919a7e345a9f47
#
_cell.length_a   1.000
_cell.length_b   1.000
_cell.length_c   1.000
_cell.angle_alpha   90.00
_cell.angle_beta   90.00
_cell.angle_gamma   90.00
#
_symmetry.space_group_name_H-M   'P 1'
#
loop_
_entity.id
_entity.type
_entity.pdbx_description
1 polymer ?
#
loop_
_entity_poly.entity_id
_entity_poly.type
_entity_poly.pdbx_seq_one_letter_code
_entity_poly.pdbx_strand_id
1 'polypeptide(L)'
;MCYYNDFMKKRILLLLTFIITRSLFNNGTTSAESPKNYLKGKFYSSVKDHFLIATEKMKDSRFEKTVIVMLESDQNGAWGLAINKRLGTMPIALLVDPSLNSSEEREKLFKINIPIFWGGPVDVKTIFIMHSTEYQSETTKNYGNISISQDYNILLDIAENKGPEKSLVIFGYSGWGSGQLEGEMERDHWILSDIDLDITFDKDSNTKWNEAFKNSFIKI
;
A
#
# COMPACT_ATOMS: atom_id res chain seq x y z
N MET A 1 -0.01 21.09 -29.06
CA MET A 1 1.19 21.05 -28.20
C MET A 1 1.25 22.11 -27.09
N CYS A 2 0.20 22.91 -26.87
CA CYS A 2 0.15 24.01 -25.90
C CYS A 2 -0.70 23.75 -24.65
N TYR A 3 -1.57 22.73 -24.64
CA TYR A 3 -2.50 22.45 -23.52
C TYR A 3 -1.90 21.59 -22.39
N TYR A 4 -0.85 20.79 -22.68
CA TYR A 4 -0.24 19.89 -21.70
C TYR A 4 0.59 20.65 -20.63
N ASN A 5 1.20 21.76 -21.02
CA ASN A 5 2.05 22.57 -20.12
C ASN A 5 1.25 23.37 -19.07
N ASP A 6 0.00 23.71 -19.35
CA ASP A 6 -0.82 24.52 -18.44
C ASP A 6 -1.44 23.67 -17.30
N PHE A 7 -1.70 22.40 -17.57
CA PHE A 7 -2.24 21.45 -16.59
C PHE A 7 -1.17 21.06 -15.55
N MET A 8 0.06 20.88 -15.98
CA MET A 8 1.20 20.62 -15.09
C MET A 8 1.54 21.82 -14.21
N LYS A 9 1.52 23.03 -14.74
CA LYS A 9 1.76 24.26 -13.97
C LYS A 9 0.68 24.50 -12.91
N LYS A 10 -0.58 24.20 -13.19
CA LYS A 10 -1.68 24.30 -12.21
C LYS A 10 -1.58 23.26 -11.09
N ARG A 11 -1.08 22.04 -11.38
CA ARG A 11 -0.84 21.02 -10.34
C ARG A 11 0.34 21.38 -9.42
N ILE A 12 1.41 21.94 -9.97
CA ILE A 12 2.57 22.41 -9.19
C ILE A 12 2.18 23.63 -8.32
N LEU A 13 1.35 24.53 -8.84
CA LEU A 13 0.88 25.68 -8.08
C LEU A 13 -0.10 25.28 -6.96
N LEU A 14 -0.94 24.29 -7.17
CA LEU A 14 -1.84 23.74 -6.13
C LEU A 14 -1.06 22.98 -5.04
N LEU A 15 0.03 22.29 -5.38
CA LEU A 15 0.92 21.66 -4.41
C LEU A 15 1.69 22.71 -3.58
N LEU A 16 2.15 23.78 -4.18
CA LEU A 16 2.82 24.88 -3.46
C LEU A 16 1.86 25.65 -2.54
N THR A 17 0.61 25.88 -2.93
CA THR A 17 -0.39 26.52 -2.05
C THR A 17 -0.78 25.62 -0.88
N PHE A 18 -0.79 24.28 -1.04
CA PHE A 18 -1.06 23.34 0.05
C PHE A 18 0.09 23.27 1.06
N ILE A 19 1.33 23.50 0.62
CA ILE A 19 2.51 23.56 1.51
C ILE A 19 2.52 24.88 2.32
N ILE A 20 2.11 26.00 1.74
CA ILE A 20 2.12 27.30 2.40
C ILE A 20 0.98 27.45 3.43
N THR A 21 -0.19 26.85 3.18
CA THR A 21 -1.31 26.89 4.15
C THR A 21 -1.10 25.96 5.36
N ARG A 22 -0.21 24.96 5.27
CA ARG A 22 0.15 24.10 6.41
C ARG A 22 1.09 24.79 7.42
N SER A 23 1.77 25.85 7.02
CA SER A 23 2.70 26.58 7.89
C SER A 23 2.03 27.56 8.86
N LEU A 24 0.73 27.83 8.73
CA LEU A 24 0.03 28.82 9.54
C LEU A 24 -0.91 28.23 10.61
N PHE A 25 -1.02 26.90 10.70
CA PHE A 25 -1.79 26.23 11.76
C PHE A 25 -0.93 25.22 12.50
N ASN A 26 0.11 25.69 13.17
CA ASN A 26 0.76 24.82 14.14
C ASN A 26 1.36 25.61 15.30
N ASN A 27 0.55 25.89 16.31
CA ASN A 27 1.00 26.13 17.66
C ASN A 27 0.29 25.14 18.61
N GLY A 28 0.65 23.89 18.47
CA GLY A 28 0.35 22.82 19.37
C GLY A 28 1.45 21.78 19.23
N THR A 29 2.62 22.05 19.80
CA THR A 29 3.68 21.06 19.94
C THR A 29 3.24 20.01 20.93
N THR A 30 2.47 19.01 20.48
CA THR A 30 2.64 17.70 21.06
C THR A 30 3.93 17.15 20.47
N SER A 31 5.03 17.43 21.13
CA SER A 31 6.26 16.67 21.00
C SER A 31 5.84 15.21 21.18
N ALA A 32 5.80 14.44 20.10
CA ALA A 32 5.79 13.00 20.23
C ALA A 32 7.07 12.68 21.00
N GLU A 33 6.93 12.28 22.27
CA GLU A 33 8.09 11.83 23.03
C GLU A 33 8.73 10.72 22.23
N SER A 34 10.00 10.89 21.88
CA SER A 34 10.78 9.82 21.27
C SER A 34 10.66 8.58 22.14
N PRO A 35 10.32 7.42 21.57
CA PRO A 35 10.11 6.20 22.33
C PRO A 35 11.29 5.90 23.24
N LYS A 36 11.07 5.84 24.57
CA LYS A 36 12.18 5.84 25.57
C LYS A 36 12.97 4.55 25.63
N ASN A 37 12.52 3.44 25.09
CA ASN A 37 13.18 2.14 25.20
C ASN A 37 12.95 1.20 24.02
N TYR A 38 12.35 1.65 23.00
CA TYR A 38 11.92 0.92 21.84
C TYR A 38 13.06 0.15 21.17
N LEU A 39 14.24 0.73 21.17
CA LEU A 39 15.41 0.21 20.51
C LEU A 39 16.45 -0.36 21.47
N LYS A 40 16.07 -1.00 22.55
CA LYS A 40 17.05 -1.82 23.29
C LYS A 40 17.53 -3.00 22.43
N GLY A 41 18.11 -2.68 21.28
CA GLY A 41 18.97 -3.54 20.49
C GLY A 41 18.31 -4.72 19.76
N LYS A 42 16.98 -4.87 19.76
CA LYS A 42 16.34 -6.04 19.14
C LYS A 42 15.28 -5.74 18.08
N PHE A 43 14.77 -4.53 18.01
CA PHE A 43 13.71 -4.25 17.08
C PHE A 43 14.06 -3.05 16.23
N TYR A 44 13.96 -3.16 14.95
CA TYR A 44 13.56 -2.11 14.04
C TYR A 44 14.58 -1.04 13.71
N SER A 45 15.73 -1.42 13.32
CA SER A 45 16.48 -0.57 12.39
C SER A 45 15.65 -0.31 11.13
N SER A 46 14.76 -1.26 10.75
CA SER A 46 13.77 -1.10 9.71
C SER A 46 12.70 -2.19 9.82
N VAL A 47 11.43 -1.84 9.59
CA VAL A 47 10.31 -2.78 9.42
C VAL A 47 10.08 -3.15 7.96
N LYS A 48 10.89 -2.57 7.07
CA LYS A 48 10.86 -2.86 5.65
C LYS A 48 11.01 -4.36 5.40
N ASP A 49 10.36 -4.85 4.35
CA ASP A 49 10.38 -6.25 3.91
C ASP A 49 9.79 -7.23 4.95
N HIS A 50 8.85 -6.76 5.80
CA HIS A 50 8.10 -7.56 6.75
C HIS A 50 6.59 -7.33 6.60
N PHE A 51 5.80 -8.28 7.10
CA PHE A 51 4.42 -8.00 7.45
C PHE A 51 4.36 -7.20 8.75
N LEU A 52 3.53 -6.17 8.74
CA LEU A 52 3.06 -5.47 9.93
C LEU A 52 1.63 -5.95 10.20
N ILE A 53 1.43 -6.65 11.33
CA ILE A 53 0.20 -7.35 11.65
C ILE A 53 -0.46 -6.66 12.83
N ALA A 54 -1.71 -6.22 12.67
CA ALA A 54 -2.48 -5.63 13.75
C ALA A 54 -2.76 -6.66 14.85
N THR A 55 -2.48 -6.29 16.10
CA THR A 55 -2.80 -7.13 17.26
C THR A 55 -4.23 -6.88 17.73
N GLU A 56 -4.71 -7.65 18.72
CA GLU A 56 -5.99 -7.41 19.37
C GLU A 56 -6.04 -6.09 20.19
N LYS A 57 -4.86 -5.47 20.42
CA LYS A 57 -4.75 -4.15 21.08
C LYS A 57 -4.93 -2.98 20.11
N MET A 58 -5.09 -3.24 18.82
CA MET A 58 -5.31 -2.21 17.80
C MET A 58 -6.57 -1.43 18.13
N LYS A 59 -6.43 -0.10 18.30
CA LYS A 59 -7.55 0.78 18.67
C LYS A 59 -8.24 1.43 17.47
N ASP A 60 -7.51 1.56 16.34
CA ASP A 60 -8.08 2.09 15.11
C ASP A 60 -8.84 0.98 14.39
N SER A 61 -10.18 1.08 14.38
CA SER A 61 -11.06 0.08 13.77
C SER A 61 -10.81 -0.14 12.27
N ARG A 62 -10.23 0.84 11.58
CA ARG A 62 -9.84 0.69 10.16
C ARG A 62 -8.77 -0.38 9.99
N PHE A 63 -7.88 -0.49 10.99
CA PHE A 63 -6.76 -1.43 10.99
C PHE A 63 -7.00 -2.70 11.82
N GLU A 64 -8.19 -2.88 12.39
CA GLU A 64 -8.52 -4.11 13.08
C GLU A 64 -8.29 -5.32 12.17
N LYS A 65 -7.56 -6.34 12.66
CA LYS A 65 -7.21 -7.55 11.88
C LYS A 65 -6.62 -7.25 10.51
N THR A 66 -5.72 -6.28 10.42
CA THR A 66 -5.05 -5.91 9.17
C THR A 66 -3.67 -6.54 9.07
N VAL A 67 -3.30 -6.94 7.87
CA VAL A 67 -1.94 -7.34 7.46
C VAL A 67 -1.45 -6.35 6.43
N ILE A 68 -0.30 -5.72 6.69
CA ILE A 68 0.32 -4.74 5.80
C ILE A 68 1.67 -5.27 5.35
N VAL A 69 1.94 -5.24 4.06
CA VAL A 69 3.28 -5.43 3.50
C VAL A 69 4.02 -4.10 3.62
N MET A 70 5.10 -4.08 4.39
CA MET A 70 5.92 -2.88 4.58
C MET A 70 6.93 -2.75 3.46
N LEU A 71 6.88 -1.62 2.75
CA LEU A 71 7.69 -1.38 1.56
C LEU A 71 8.92 -0.52 1.85
N GLU A 72 8.75 0.54 2.63
CA GLU A 72 9.84 1.41 3.02
C GLU A 72 9.70 1.82 4.49
N SER A 73 10.84 1.94 5.17
CA SER A 73 10.92 2.45 6.53
C SER A 73 12.30 3.04 6.78
N ASP A 74 12.32 4.29 7.23
CA ASP A 74 13.53 5.01 7.60
C ASP A 74 13.25 6.01 8.74
N GLN A 75 14.22 6.84 9.06
CA GLN A 75 14.09 7.88 10.10
C GLN A 75 13.01 8.93 9.83
N ASN A 76 12.55 9.07 8.58
CA ASN A 76 11.54 10.04 8.16
C ASN A 76 10.13 9.47 8.25
N GLY A 77 10.00 8.14 8.31
CA GLY A 77 8.74 7.43 8.44
C GLY A 77 8.73 6.08 7.76
N ALA A 78 7.54 5.54 7.59
CA ALA A 78 7.32 4.24 6.98
C ALA A 78 6.06 4.23 6.14
N TRP A 79 5.98 3.34 5.15
CA TRP A 79 4.75 3.11 4.41
C TRP A 79 4.64 1.66 3.92
N GLY A 80 3.40 1.23 3.71
CA GLY A 80 3.09 -0.10 3.24
C GLY A 80 1.65 -0.23 2.75
N LEU A 81 1.31 -1.41 2.26
CA LEU A 81 0.03 -1.72 1.65
C LEU A 81 -0.71 -2.81 2.43
N ALA A 82 -1.91 -2.51 2.91
CA ALA A 82 -2.78 -3.54 3.47
C ALA A 82 -3.23 -4.49 2.36
N ILE A 83 -3.19 -5.80 2.63
CA ILE A 83 -3.40 -6.86 1.63
C ILE A 83 -4.64 -7.72 1.88
N ASN A 84 -5.34 -7.49 2.98
CA ASN A 84 -6.47 -8.32 3.38
C ASN A 84 -7.80 -7.56 3.55
N LYS A 85 -7.85 -6.27 3.22
CA LYS A 85 -9.05 -5.45 3.28
C LYS A 85 -9.72 -5.38 1.91
N ARG A 86 -10.45 -6.42 1.53
CA ARG A 86 -11.14 -6.48 0.24
C ARG A 86 -12.30 -5.49 0.20
N LEU A 87 -12.32 -4.63 -0.81
CA LEU A 87 -13.41 -3.66 -1.06
C LEU A 87 -14.52 -4.23 -1.94
N GLY A 88 -14.18 -5.20 -2.80
CA GLY A 88 -15.11 -5.81 -3.75
C GLY A 88 -14.41 -6.26 -5.02
N THR A 89 -15.15 -6.20 -6.13
CA THR A 89 -14.62 -6.43 -7.48
C THR A 89 -14.97 -5.26 -8.37
N MET A 90 -14.14 -4.99 -9.37
CA MET A 90 -14.34 -3.89 -10.32
C MET A 90 -13.94 -4.33 -11.73
N PRO A 91 -14.73 -3.96 -12.78
CA PRO A 91 -14.30 -4.16 -14.16
C PRO A 91 -13.00 -3.43 -14.46
N ILE A 92 -12.06 -4.09 -15.16
CA ILE A 92 -10.79 -3.49 -15.57
C ILE A 92 -11.01 -2.20 -16.36
N ALA A 93 -12.06 -2.14 -17.19
CA ALA A 93 -12.41 -0.96 -17.96
C ALA A 93 -12.59 0.33 -17.14
N LEU A 94 -12.86 0.24 -15.84
CA LEU A 94 -12.98 1.39 -14.94
C LEU A 94 -11.66 1.83 -14.32
N LEU A 95 -10.61 1.02 -14.45
CA LEU A 95 -9.29 1.26 -13.86
C LEU A 95 -8.27 1.79 -14.88
N VAL A 96 -8.50 1.57 -16.17
CA VAL A 96 -7.62 2.00 -17.24
C VAL A 96 -8.11 3.29 -17.91
N ASP A 97 -7.21 4.01 -18.56
CA ASP A 97 -7.55 5.23 -19.29
C ASP A 97 -8.50 4.89 -20.46
N PRO A 98 -9.70 5.52 -20.52
CA PRO A 98 -10.66 5.30 -21.58
C PRO A 98 -10.15 5.60 -22.99
N SER A 99 -9.14 6.46 -23.12
CA SER A 99 -8.60 6.88 -24.41
C SER A 99 -7.63 5.87 -25.04
N LEU A 100 -7.16 4.89 -24.25
CA LEU A 100 -6.17 3.91 -24.70
C LEU A 100 -6.76 2.75 -25.50
N ASN A 101 -8.08 2.56 -25.49
CA ASN A 101 -8.73 1.41 -26.06
C ASN A 101 -9.87 1.80 -27.00
N SER A 102 -10.08 1.01 -28.04
CA SER A 102 -11.26 1.12 -28.89
C SER A 102 -12.54 0.80 -28.10
N SER A 103 -13.70 1.18 -28.64
CA SER A 103 -14.99 0.88 -28.01
C SER A 103 -15.22 -0.63 -27.84
N GLU A 104 -14.77 -1.44 -28.78
CA GLU A 104 -14.90 -2.90 -28.75
C GLU A 104 -13.98 -3.53 -27.67
N GLU A 105 -12.73 -3.11 -27.57
CA GLU A 105 -11.79 -3.56 -26.52
C GLU A 105 -12.32 -3.18 -25.14
N ARG A 106 -12.83 -1.97 -25.01
CA ARG A 106 -13.42 -1.48 -23.78
C ARG A 106 -14.62 -2.32 -23.32
N GLU A 107 -15.47 -2.74 -24.25
CA GLU A 107 -16.59 -3.64 -23.94
C GLU A 107 -16.11 -4.99 -23.41
N LYS A 108 -15.00 -5.53 -23.95
CA LYS A 108 -14.36 -6.75 -23.44
C LYS A 108 -13.86 -6.55 -22.02
N LEU A 109 -13.18 -5.42 -21.75
CA LEU A 109 -12.63 -5.08 -20.42
C LEU A 109 -13.72 -4.88 -19.35
N PHE A 110 -14.95 -4.45 -19.74
CA PHE A 110 -16.08 -4.40 -18.83
C PHE A 110 -16.56 -5.76 -18.34
N LYS A 111 -16.26 -6.84 -19.07
CA LYS A 111 -16.64 -8.22 -18.70
C LYS A 111 -15.62 -8.87 -17.75
N ILE A 112 -14.42 -8.29 -17.62
CA ILE A 112 -13.34 -8.83 -16.78
C ILE A 112 -13.32 -8.06 -15.46
N ASN A 113 -13.72 -8.76 -14.39
CA ASN A 113 -13.74 -8.20 -13.04
C ASN A 113 -12.52 -8.68 -12.25
N ILE A 114 -11.87 -7.76 -11.55
CA ILE A 114 -10.76 -8.08 -10.65
C ILE A 114 -11.06 -7.65 -9.21
N PRO A 115 -10.56 -8.38 -8.21
CA PRO A 115 -10.70 -7.98 -6.82
C PRO A 115 -9.90 -6.71 -6.54
N ILE A 116 -10.49 -5.81 -5.76
CA ILE A 116 -9.85 -4.58 -5.32
C ILE A 116 -9.76 -4.55 -3.80
N PHE A 117 -8.66 -3.98 -3.30
CA PHE A 117 -8.32 -3.94 -1.88
C PHE A 117 -8.09 -2.50 -1.42
N TRP A 118 -8.31 -2.25 -0.13
CA TRP A 118 -7.92 -1.03 0.54
C TRP A 118 -6.51 -1.19 1.11
N GLY A 119 -5.57 -0.35 0.70
CA GLY A 119 -4.18 -0.38 1.15
C GLY A 119 -3.91 0.51 2.36
N GLY A 120 -4.81 1.45 2.62
CA GLY A 120 -4.68 2.40 3.73
C GLY A 120 -5.43 3.71 3.50
N PRO A 121 -5.45 4.60 4.49
CA PRO A 121 -6.23 5.84 4.44
C PRO A 121 -5.57 6.97 3.66
N VAL A 122 -4.32 6.80 3.25
CA VAL A 122 -3.56 7.86 2.57
C VAL A 122 -3.75 7.72 1.07
N ASP A 123 -4.05 8.83 0.40
CA ASP A 123 -4.23 8.93 -1.05
C ASP A 123 -5.06 7.78 -1.65
N VAL A 124 -6.28 7.64 -1.17
CA VAL A 124 -7.21 6.54 -1.52
C VAL A 124 -7.57 6.46 -3.01
N LYS A 125 -7.17 7.43 -3.82
CA LYS A 125 -7.38 7.43 -5.28
C LYS A 125 -6.18 6.85 -6.03
N THR A 126 -5.02 6.76 -5.41
CA THR A 126 -3.84 6.15 -6.01
C THR A 126 -3.99 4.64 -5.99
N ILE A 127 -3.73 4.02 -7.14
CA ILE A 127 -3.78 2.58 -7.32
C ILE A 127 -2.36 2.05 -7.36
N PHE A 128 -2.12 1.01 -6.57
CA PHE A 128 -0.90 0.22 -6.58
C PHE A 128 -1.25 -1.19 -7.04
N ILE A 129 -0.46 -1.74 -7.96
CA ILE A 129 -0.55 -3.13 -8.35
C ILE A 129 0.64 -3.84 -7.71
N MET A 130 0.37 -4.60 -6.64
CA MET A 130 1.35 -5.50 -6.02
C MET A 130 1.34 -6.80 -6.79
N HIS A 131 2.51 -7.31 -7.19
CA HIS A 131 2.57 -8.50 -8.02
C HIS A 131 3.85 -9.32 -7.82
N SER A 132 3.87 -10.52 -8.36
CA SER A 132 5.04 -11.41 -8.42
C SER A 132 6.12 -10.82 -9.33
N THR A 133 7.39 -11.15 -9.04
CA THR A 133 8.57 -10.42 -9.56
C THR A 133 8.95 -10.74 -10.99
N GLU A 134 8.38 -11.78 -11.60
CA GLU A 134 8.68 -12.18 -12.99
C GLU A 134 8.16 -11.18 -14.02
N TYR A 135 7.17 -10.36 -13.67
CA TYR A 135 6.67 -9.30 -14.55
C TYR A 135 7.38 -7.97 -14.24
N GLN A 136 7.79 -7.26 -15.29
CA GLN A 136 8.48 -5.96 -15.19
C GLN A 136 7.88 -4.97 -16.18
N SER A 137 7.66 -3.74 -15.75
CA SER A 137 7.29 -2.58 -16.57
C SER A 137 8.19 -1.39 -16.24
N GLU A 138 8.05 -0.29 -16.96
CA GLU A 138 8.84 0.92 -16.71
C GLU A 138 8.65 1.51 -15.31
N THR A 139 7.49 1.27 -14.67
CA THR A 139 7.17 1.79 -13.35
C THR A 139 7.35 0.77 -12.23
N THR A 140 7.77 -0.45 -12.55
CA THR A 140 7.95 -1.52 -11.57
C THR A 140 9.10 -1.21 -10.62
N LYS A 141 8.81 -1.29 -9.33
CA LYS A 141 9.80 -1.26 -8.25
C LYS A 141 9.78 -2.59 -7.49
N ASN A 142 10.95 -3.16 -7.29
CA ASN A 142 11.11 -4.45 -6.60
C ASN A 142 11.38 -4.22 -5.10
N TYR A 143 10.66 -4.97 -4.27
CA TYR A 143 10.77 -5.00 -2.81
C TYR A 143 10.92 -6.47 -2.38
N GLY A 144 12.19 -6.95 -2.36
CA GLY A 144 12.47 -8.36 -2.11
C GLY A 144 11.80 -9.27 -3.14
N ASN A 145 10.88 -10.12 -2.69
CA ASN A 145 10.14 -11.08 -3.52
C ASN A 145 8.79 -10.54 -4.01
N ILE A 146 8.54 -9.25 -3.89
CA ILE A 146 7.32 -8.57 -4.31
C ILE A 146 7.67 -7.39 -5.18
N SER A 147 6.87 -7.11 -6.18
CA SER A 147 6.96 -5.95 -7.06
C SER A 147 5.74 -5.06 -6.91
N ILE A 148 5.93 -3.76 -7.07
CA ILE A 148 4.88 -2.75 -7.09
C ILE A 148 4.97 -1.97 -8.38
N SER A 149 3.86 -1.90 -9.11
CA SER A 149 3.70 -1.07 -10.30
C SER A 149 2.58 -0.05 -10.13
N GLN A 150 2.72 1.10 -10.77
CA GLN A 150 1.68 2.14 -10.86
C GLN A 150 1.28 2.40 -12.32
N ASP A 151 1.73 1.56 -13.23
CA ASP A 151 1.35 1.58 -14.64
C ASP A 151 0.08 0.76 -14.86
N TYR A 152 -0.98 1.41 -15.28
CA TYR A 152 -2.26 0.74 -15.53
C TYR A 152 -2.25 -0.19 -16.74
N ASN A 153 -1.23 -0.13 -17.61
CA ASN A 153 -1.07 -1.08 -18.71
C ASN A 153 -0.92 -2.53 -18.22
N ILE A 154 -0.36 -2.73 -17.03
CA ILE A 154 -0.31 -4.07 -16.40
C ILE A 154 -1.72 -4.69 -16.28
N LEU A 155 -2.78 -3.88 -16.10
CA LEU A 155 -4.15 -4.37 -16.03
C LEU A 155 -4.65 -4.86 -17.40
N LEU A 156 -4.17 -4.27 -18.48
CA LEU A 156 -4.44 -4.75 -19.85
C LEU A 156 -3.74 -6.08 -20.09
N ASP A 157 -2.49 -6.19 -19.66
CA ASP A 157 -1.74 -7.44 -19.75
C ASP A 157 -2.38 -8.56 -18.91
N ILE A 158 -2.89 -8.23 -17.71
CA ILE A 158 -3.66 -9.18 -16.89
C ILE A 158 -4.93 -9.63 -17.62
N ALA A 159 -5.65 -8.71 -18.27
CA ALA A 159 -6.84 -9.04 -19.05
C ALA A 159 -6.57 -9.96 -20.24
N GLU A 160 -5.36 -9.88 -20.80
CA GLU A 160 -4.88 -10.71 -21.91
C GLU A 160 -4.15 -11.99 -21.48
N ASN A 161 -4.08 -12.28 -20.18
CA ASN A 161 -3.29 -13.37 -19.59
C ASN A 161 -1.77 -13.27 -19.92
N LYS A 162 -1.25 -12.06 -20.06
CA LYS A 162 0.18 -11.74 -20.27
C LYS A 162 0.80 -11.03 -19.06
N GLY A 163 -0.02 -10.69 -18.07
CA GLY A 163 0.39 -10.02 -16.84
C GLY A 163 1.14 -10.94 -15.87
N PRO A 164 1.44 -10.45 -14.67
CA PRO A 164 2.09 -11.23 -13.63
C PRO A 164 1.24 -12.45 -13.24
N GLU A 165 1.92 -13.52 -12.80
CA GLU A 165 1.25 -14.75 -12.35
C GLU A 165 0.32 -14.47 -11.15
N LYS A 166 0.74 -13.59 -10.25
CA LYS A 166 -0.01 -13.21 -9.06
C LYS A 166 -0.06 -11.70 -8.91
N SER A 167 -1.24 -11.16 -8.59
CA SER A 167 -1.39 -9.71 -8.39
C SER A 167 -2.53 -9.35 -7.44
N LEU A 168 -2.39 -8.19 -6.79
CA LEU A 168 -3.41 -7.51 -5.99
C LEU A 168 -3.53 -6.07 -6.48
N VAL A 169 -4.74 -5.59 -6.71
CA VAL A 169 -5.02 -4.18 -7.05
C VAL A 169 -5.46 -3.46 -5.79
N ILE A 170 -4.67 -2.49 -5.35
CA ILE A 170 -4.75 -1.90 -4.03
C ILE A 170 -4.93 -0.39 -4.14
N PHE A 171 -5.94 0.14 -3.46
CA PHE A 171 -6.28 1.56 -3.41
C PHE A 171 -5.76 2.22 -2.14
N GLY A 172 -5.00 3.31 -2.30
CA GLY A 172 -4.38 4.03 -1.20
C GLY A 172 -3.26 3.25 -0.53
N TYR A 173 -2.69 3.82 0.51
CA TYR A 173 -1.62 3.20 1.28
C TYR A 173 -1.69 3.58 2.76
N SER A 174 -1.01 2.81 3.59
CA SER A 174 -0.78 3.09 5.00
C SER A 174 0.56 3.79 5.16
N GLY A 175 0.58 4.91 5.87
CA GLY A 175 1.78 5.72 6.06
C GLY A 175 1.90 6.23 7.47
N TRP A 176 3.14 6.27 7.97
CA TRP A 176 3.52 6.76 9.29
C TRP A 176 4.60 7.84 9.14
N GLY A 177 4.44 8.94 9.86
CA GLY A 177 5.50 9.92 10.03
C GLY A 177 6.61 9.41 10.95
N SER A 178 7.71 10.17 11.03
CA SER A 178 8.85 9.86 11.89
C SER A 178 8.42 9.56 13.34
N GLY A 179 8.81 8.42 13.89
CA GLY A 179 8.51 7.97 15.25
C GLY A 179 7.07 7.52 15.52
N GLN A 180 6.16 7.64 14.53
CA GLN A 180 4.77 7.28 14.73
C GLN A 180 4.58 5.77 14.81
N LEU A 181 5.15 5.01 13.88
CA LEU A 181 5.05 3.56 13.86
C LEU A 181 5.67 2.95 15.09
N GLU A 182 6.83 3.45 15.47
CA GLU A 182 7.54 3.03 16.68
C GLU A 182 6.66 3.18 17.92
N GLY A 183 6.03 4.33 18.08
CA GLY A 183 5.10 4.57 19.20
C GLY A 183 3.87 3.66 19.18
N GLU A 184 3.38 3.25 18.02
CA GLU A 184 2.28 2.30 17.89
C GLU A 184 2.72 0.87 18.24
N MET A 185 3.94 0.49 17.85
CA MET A 185 4.52 -0.82 18.19
C MET A 185 4.84 -0.92 19.68
N GLU A 186 5.31 0.14 20.34
CA GLU A 186 5.51 0.19 21.80
C GLU A 186 4.20 -0.03 22.59
N ARG A 187 3.09 0.32 22.00
CA ARG A 187 1.75 0.05 22.57
C ARG A 187 1.20 -1.32 22.18
N ASP A 188 2.02 -2.17 21.57
CA ASP A 188 1.66 -3.48 21.05
C ASP A 188 0.48 -3.44 20.05
N HIS A 189 0.29 -2.34 19.31
CA HIS A 189 -0.73 -2.29 18.25
C HIS A 189 -0.34 -3.16 17.05
N TRP A 190 0.96 -3.32 16.82
CA TRP A 190 1.52 -4.04 15.69
C TRP A 190 2.59 -5.04 16.15
N ILE A 191 2.66 -6.14 15.44
CA ILE A 191 3.75 -7.12 15.51
C ILE A 191 4.29 -7.38 14.11
N LEU A 192 5.53 -7.88 14.02
CA LEU A 192 6.16 -8.21 12.75
C LEU A 192 6.18 -9.71 12.48
N SER A 193 6.17 -10.08 11.22
CA SER A 193 6.47 -11.40 10.70
C SER A 193 7.20 -11.28 9.37
N ASP A 194 7.95 -12.31 8.99
CA ASP A 194 8.49 -12.39 7.64
C ASP A 194 7.35 -12.43 6.61
N ILE A 195 7.61 -11.87 5.42
CA ILE A 195 6.65 -11.94 4.32
C ILE A 195 6.55 -13.38 3.81
N ASP A 196 5.33 -13.86 3.73
CA ASP A 196 4.95 -15.13 3.13
C ASP A 196 4.15 -14.85 1.84
N LEU A 197 4.63 -15.34 0.70
CA LEU A 197 4.01 -15.09 -0.60
C LEU A 197 2.64 -15.78 -0.75
N ASP A 198 2.45 -16.93 -0.12
CA ASP A 198 1.14 -17.62 -0.12
C ASP A 198 0.12 -16.78 0.66
N ILE A 199 0.51 -16.23 1.80
CA ILE A 199 -0.34 -15.29 2.55
C ILE A 199 -0.58 -14.04 1.73
N THR A 200 0.45 -13.52 1.06
CA THR A 200 0.33 -12.28 0.27
C THR A 200 -0.68 -12.44 -0.86
N PHE A 201 -0.60 -13.50 -1.65
CA PHE A 201 -1.34 -13.62 -2.90
C PHE A 201 -2.45 -14.67 -2.88
N ASP A 202 -2.21 -15.85 -2.30
CA ASP A 202 -3.05 -17.03 -2.54
C ASP A 202 -4.13 -17.25 -1.48
N LYS A 203 -3.91 -16.82 -0.23
CA LYS A 203 -4.90 -16.99 0.84
C LYS A 203 -6.11 -16.09 0.66
N ASP A 204 -7.27 -16.56 1.09
CA ASP A 204 -8.47 -15.74 1.18
C ASP A 204 -8.24 -14.54 2.12
N SER A 205 -8.77 -13.38 1.74
CA SER A 205 -8.59 -12.11 2.48
C SER A 205 -8.99 -12.22 3.95
N ASN A 206 -10.01 -13.03 4.26
CA ASN A 206 -10.52 -13.20 5.62
C ASN A 206 -9.61 -14.08 6.48
N THR A 207 -8.77 -14.92 5.88
CA THR A 207 -7.86 -15.84 6.58
C THR A 207 -6.45 -15.28 6.74
N LYS A 208 -6.03 -14.35 5.88
CA LYS A 208 -4.66 -13.79 5.86
C LYS A 208 -4.20 -13.31 7.24
N TRP A 209 -5.06 -12.61 7.98
CA TRP A 209 -4.69 -12.12 9.29
C TRP A 209 -4.39 -13.26 10.28
N ASN A 210 -5.27 -14.27 10.34
CA ASN A 210 -5.08 -15.43 11.23
C ASN A 210 -3.80 -16.19 10.89
N GLU A 211 -3.52 -16.39 9.60
CA GLU A 211 -2.32 -17.11 9.14
C GLU A 211 -1.05 -16.31 9.46
N ALA A 212 -1.01 -15.01 9.12
CA ALA A 212 0.11 -14.14 9.42
C ALA A 212 0.35 -14.02 10.94
N PHE A 213 -0.73 -13.90 11.73
CA PHE A 213 -0.65 -13.79 13.17
C PHE A 213 -0.08 -15.05 13.82
N LYS A 214 -0.49 -16.25 13.39
CA LYS A 214 0.09 -17.52 13.85
C LYS A 214 1.58 -17.60 13.54
N ASN A 215 1.99 -17.21 12.34
CA ASN A 215 3.40 -17.27 11.92
C ASN A 215 4.29 -16.30 12.69
N SER A 216 3.73 -15.21 13.25
CA SER A 216 4.48 -14.22 14.04
C SER A 216 4.96 -14.77 15.39
N PHE A 217 4.31 -15.77 15.96
CA PHE A 217 4.67 -16.37 17.27
C PHE A 217 5.71 -17.49 17.18
N ILE A 218 6.08 -17.94 15.99
CA ILE A 218 6.93 -19.13 15.82
C ILE A 218 8.43 -18.80 15.91
N LYS A 219 8.81 -17.51 16.01
CA LYS A 219 10.22 -17.09 15.97
C LYS A 219 10.68 -16.26 17.17
N ILE A 220 10.29 -16.66 18.38
CA ILE A 220 10.90 -16.12 19.61
C ILE A 220 11.76 -17.21 20.26
#